data_a94f91ed9e9f8a72d2d44b63fb166710
#
_entry.id   a94f91ed9e9f8a72d2d44b63fb166710
#
_cell.length_a   1.000
_cell.length_b   1.000
_cell.length_c   1.000
_cell.angle_alpha   90.00
_cell.angle_beta   90.00
_cell.angle_gamma   90.00
#
_symmetry.space_group_name_H-M   'P 1'
#
loop_
_entity.id
_entity.type
_entity.pdbx_description
1 polymer ?
#
loop_
_entity_poly.entity_id
_entity_poly.type
_entity_poly.pdbx_seq_one_letter_code
_entity_poly.pdbx_strand_id
1 'polypeptide(L)'
;MEITSWRETGQVPVTILQLKGDLVAEDPLGTRVTAAFAGGARHIVLDLSDVPYISSAGLRAIHSAYMLLRSADPADAAAATRGIATGAYKSPHLKLIRPSKNALKALSTTGYDMFLEIHDTIASAVQSFS
;
A
#
# COMPACT_ATOMS: atom_id res chain seq x y z
N MET A 1 -1.32 13.61 -10.99
CA MET A 1 -2.01 12.55 -10.23
C MET A 1 -3.01 13.16 -9.27
N GLU A 2 -4.18 12.58 -9.21
CA GLU A 2 -5.20 12.96 -8.24
C GLU A 2 -5.31 11.87 -7.19
N ILE A 3 -5.46 12.26 -5.92
CA ILE A 3 -5.63 11.31 -4.82
C ILE A 3 -6.85 11.75 -4.00
N THR A 4 -7.81 10.85 -3.88
CA THR A 4 -8.97 11.01 -3.02
C THR A 4 -8.80 10.09 -1.83
N SER A 5 -9.11 10.57 -0.62
CA SER A 5 -8.98 9.78 0.57
C SER A 5 -10.25 9.78 1.40
N TRP A 6 -10.54 8.64 2.03
CA TRP A 6 -11.61 8.50 3.00
C TRP A 6 -11.30 7.35 3.96
N ARG A 7 -12.14 7.20 4.98
CA ARG A 7 -11.99 6.14 5.96
C ARG A 7 -13.10 5.11 5.81
N GLU A 8 -12.72 3.85 6.00
CA GLU A 8 -13.63 2.74 6.13
C GLU A 8 -13.39 2.07 7.47
N THR A 9 -14.43 1.49 8.05
CA THR A 9 -14.30 0.79 9.33
C THR A 9 -14.57 -0.70 9.14
N GLY A 10 -13.52 -1.51 9.30
CA GLY A 10 -13.62 -2.96 9.42
C GLY A 10 -13.41 -3.35 10.88
N GLN A 11 -12.55 -4.34 11.15
CA GLN A 11 -12.12 -4.66 12.52
C GLN A 11 -11.31 -3.52 13.11
N VAL A 12 -10.63 -2.75 12.27
CA VAL A 12 -9.85 -1.56 12.63
C VAL A 12 -10.18 -0.45 11.63
N PRO A 13 -9.92 0.83 11.98
CA PRO A 13 -10.06 1.91 11.02
C PRO A 13 -9.06 1.76 9.88
N VAL A 14 -9.51 1.96 8.64
CA VAL A 14 -8.69 1.84 7.45
C VAL A 14 -8.82 3.13 6.63
N THR A 15 -7.69 3.67 6.19
CA THR A 15 -7.66 4.82 5.28
C THR A 15 -7.52 4.32 3.85
N ILE A 16 -8.42 4.76 2.98
CA ILE A 16 -8.37 4.44 1.55
C ILE A 16 -7.77 5.64 0.83
N LEU A 17 -6.75 5.38 0.02
CA LEU A 17 -6.20 6.37 -0.91
C LEU A 17 -6.48 5.87 -2.33
N GLN A 18 -7.39 6.54 -3.01
CA GLN A 18 -7.71 6.24 -4.40
C GLN A 18 -6.85 7.13 -5.31
N LEU A 19 -5.99 6.49 -6.08
CA LEU A 19 -5.06 7.16 -6.98
C LEU A 19 -5.63 7.19 -8.39
N LYS A 20 -5.45 8.31 -9.08
CA LYS A 20 -5.87 8.46 -10.48
C LYS A 20 -4.75 9.09 -11.28
N GLY A 21 -4.31 8.39 -12.32
CA GLY A 21 -3.22 8.81 -13.19
C GLY A 21 -1.97 7.97 -13.02
N ASP A 22 -0.93 8.26 -13.80
CA ASP A 22 0.32 7.53 -13.73
C ASP A 22 1.05 7.83 -12.41
N LEU A 23 1.54 6.80 -11.78
CA LEU A 23 2.35 6.90 -10.57
C LEU A 23 3.83 6.91 -10.99
N VAL A 24 4.35 8.10 -11.25
CA VAL A 24 5.68 8.31 -11.84
C VAL A 24 6.60 9.19 -10.99
N ALA A 25 6.18 9.53 -9.78
CA ALA A 25 6.95 10.34 -8.83
C ALA A 25 6.59 9.92 -7.42
N GLU A 26 7.42 10.34 -6.45
CA GLU A 26 7.13 10.06 -5.04
C GLU A 26 5.94 10.86 -4.52
N ASP A 27 5.78 12.11 -4.99
CA ASP A 27 4.63 12.94 -4.65
C ASP A 27 3.64 12.99 -5.83
N PRO A 28 2.35 13.18 -5.53
CA PRO A 28 1.74 13.51 -4.23
C PRO A 28 1.50 12.34 -3.26
N LEU A 29 1.81 11.11 -3.65
CA LEU A 29 1.52 9.94 -2.79
C LEU A 29 2.27 10.03 -1.46
N GLY A 30 3.57 10.33 -1.49
CA GLY A 30 4.39 10.44 -0.28
C GLY A 30 3.83 11.45 0.71
N THR A 31 3.46 12.64 0.23
CA THR A 31 2.87 13.68 1.07
C THR A 31 1.53 13.23 1.68
N ARG A 32 0.68 12.57 0.88
CA ARG A 32 -0.63 12.11 1.36
C ARG A 32 -0.49 10.99 2.40
N VAL A 33 0.43 10.06 2.20
CA VAL A 33 0.70 8.97 3.16
C VAL A 33 1.27 9.55 4.45
N THR A 34 2.23 10.45 4.36
CA THR A 34 2.83 11.09 5.53
C THR A 34 1.78 11.86 6.32
N ALA A 35 0.91 12.61 5.66
CA ALA A 35 -0.16 13.35 6.31
C ALA A 35 -1.16 12.41 7.01
N ALA A 36 -1.55 11.32 6.35
CA ALA A 36 -2.43 10.32 6.94
C ALA A 36 -1.80 9.68 8.18
N PHE A 37 -0.53 9.31 8.09
CA PHE A 37 0.23 8.74 9.20
C PHE A 37 0.31 9.71 10.37
N ALA A 38 0.63 10.98 10.11
CA ALA A 38 0.68 12.02 11.14
C ALA A 38 -0.67 12.22 11.82
N GLY A 39 -1.77 12.01 11.10
CA GLY A 39 -3.13 12.06 11.61
C GLY A 39 -3.58 10.79 12.35
N GLY A 40 -2.71 9.79 12.47
CA GLY A 40 -2.99 8.56 13.21
C GLY A 40 -3.29 7.33 12.37
N ALA A 41 -3.31 7.43 11.04
CA ALA A 41 -3.56 6.28 10.19
C ALA A 41 -2.44 5.24 10.32
N ARG A 42 -2.81 3.97 10.51
CA ARG A 42 -1.88 2.85 10.63
C ARG A 42 -2.21 1.71 9.67
N HIS A 43 -3.37 1.77 9.03
CA HIS A 43 -3.83 0.78 8.04
C HIS A 43 -4.28 1.54 6.81
N ILE A 44 -3.63 1.30 5.68
CA ILE A 44 -3.86 2.05 4.44
C ILE A 44 -4.06 1.07 3.29
N VAL A 45 -5.05 1.37 2.45
CA VAL A 45 -5.28 0.70 1.18
C VAL A 45 -4.98 1.69 0.06
N LEU A 46 -4.16 1.29 -0.90
CA LEU A 46 -3.95 2.04 -2.13
C LEU A 46 -4.82 1.43 -3.23
N ASP A 47 -5.79 2.19 -3.71
CA ASP A 47 -6.62 1.78 -4.85
C ASP A 47 -5.91 2.18 -6.14
N LEU A 48 -5.45 1.18 -6.87
CA LEU A 48 -4.67 1.34 -8.10
C LEU A 48 -5.50 1.12 -9.36
N SER A 49 -6.83 1.04 -9.24
CA SER A 49 -7.70 0.73 -10.39
C SER A 49 -7.63 1.77 -11.51
N ASP A 50 -7.32 3.02 -11.19
CA ASP A 50 -7.19 4.11 -12.15
C ASP A 50 -5.72 4.53 -12.36
N VAL A 51 -4.77 3.64 -12.09
CA VAL A 51 -3.34 3.85 -12.29
C VAL A 51 -2.85 3.00 -13.45
N PRO A 52 -2.75 3.56 -14.67
CA PRO A 52 -2.34 2.78 -15.85
C PRO A 52 -0.88 2.32 -15.79
N TYR A 53 -0.02 3.09 -15.13
CA TYR A 53 1.42 2.85 -15.15
C TYR A 53 2.07 3.26 -13.83
N ILE A 54 3.05 2.46 -13.40
CA ILE A 54 3.90 2.75 -12.23
C ILE A 54 5.36 2.73 -12.67
N SER A 55 6.06 3.83 -12.45
CA SER A 55 7.51 3.93 -12.72
C SER A 55 8.32 3.45 -11.53
N SER A 56 9.66 3.42 -11.68
CA SER A 56 10.57 3.15 -10.56
C SER A 56 10.36 4.13 -9.41
N ALA A 57 10.16 5.42 -9.71
CA ALA A 57 9.86 6.41 -8.67
C ALA A 57 8.53 6.14 -7.99
N GLY A 58 7.53 5.70 -8.74
CA GLY A 58 6.23 5.29 -8.17
C GLY A 58 6.35 4.08 -7.27
N LEU A 59 7.14 3.10 -7.66
CA LEU A 59 7.42 1.93 -6.82
C LEU A 59 8.12 2.33 -5.52
N ARG A 60 9.07 3.28 -5.59
CA ARG A 60 9.71 3.82 -4.38
C ARG A 60 8.70 4.51 -3.46
N ALA A 61 7.73 5.21 -4.01
CA ALA A 61 6.68 5.85 -3.20
C ALA A 61 5.86 4.80 -2.43
N ILE A 62 5.51 3.69 -3.08
CA ILE A 62 4.80 2.58 -2.43
C ILE A 62 5.68 1.96 -1.34
N HIS A 63 6.95 1.72 -1.63
CA HIS A 63 7.89 1.16 -0.67
C HIS A 63 8.07 2.08 0.53
N SER A 64 8.19 3.39 0.29
CA SER A 64 8.31 4.38 1.38
C SER A 64 7.08 4.39 2.28
N ALA A 65 5.89 4.26 1.69
CA ALA A 65 4.64 4.14 2.46
C ALA A 65 4.66 2.89 3.35
N TYR A 66 5.08 1.76 2.78
CA TYR A 66 5.25 0.51 3.53
C TYR A 66 6.22 0.68 4.70
N MET A 67 7.40 1.25 4.45
CA MET A 67 8.41 1.44 5.49
C MET A 67 7.96 2.38 6.59
N LEU A 68 7.23 3.44 6.24
CA LEU A 68 6.69 4.37 7.23
C LEU A 68 5.70 3.67 8.18
N LEU A 69 4.77 2.92 7.64
CA LEU A 69 3.78 2.19 8.45
C LEU A 69 4.45 1.12 9.31
N ARG A 70 5.43 0.41 8.76
CA ARG A 70 6.21 -0.59 9.46
C ARG A 70 6.99 0.02 10.64
N SER A 71 7.50 1.25 10.48
CA SER A 71 8.31 1.91 11.50
C SER A 71 7.57 2.12 12.83
N ALA A 72 6.25 2.18 12.79
CA ALA A 72 5.42 2.34 13.98
C ALA A 72 5.08 1.03 14.69
N ASP A 73 5.51 -0.11 14.13
CA ASP A 73 5.18 -1.44 14.66
C ASP A 73 6.43 -2.33 14.69
N PRO A 74 7.15 -2.37 15.83
CA PRO A 74 8.35 -3.20 15.94
C PRO A 74 8.11 -4.69 15.69
N ALA A 75 6.93 -5.21 16.02
CA ALA A 75 6.58 -6.61 15.77
C ALA A 75 6.49 -6.89 14.27
N ASP A 76 5.95 -5.94 13.49
CA ASP A 76 5.90 -6.04 12.03
C ASP A 76 7.31 -6.02 11.43
N ALA A 77 8.18 -5.14 11.90
CA ALA A 77 9.56 -5.08 11.44
C ALA A 77 10.29 -6.41 11.69
N ALA A 78 10.09 -7.01 12.85
CA ALA A 78 10.67 -8.31 13.19
C ALA A 78 10.11 -9.43 12.32
N ALA A 79 8.79 -9.43 12.07
CA ALA A 79 8.14 -10.41 11.20
C ALA A 79 8.64 -10.31 9.76
N ALA A 80 8.86 -9.09 9.25
CA ALA A 80 9.39 -8.86 7.92
C ALA A 80 10.81 -9.43 7.79
N THR A 81 11.66 -9.19 8.77
CA THR A 81 13.03 -9.73 8.80
C THR A 81 13.04 -11.25 8.72
N ARG A 82 12.09 -11.92 9.39
CA ARG A 82 12.02 -13.38 9.40
C ARG A 82 11.40 -13.96 8.13
N GLY A 83 10.46 -13.26 7.50
CA GLY A 83 9.57 -13.86 6.52
C GLY A 83 9.66 -13.35 5.08
N ILE A 84 10.27 -12.18 4.80
CA ILE A 84 10.30 -11.64 3.44
C ILE A 84 11.03 -12.58 2.49
N ALA A 85 12.20 -13.08 2.87
CA ALA A 85 13.03 -13.92 2.00
C ALA A 85 12.35 -15.25 1.65
N THR A 86 11.45 -15.75 2.49
CA THR A 86 10.75 -17.03 2.28
C THR A 86 9.38 -16.84 1.63
N GLY A 87 8.94 -15.59 1.42
CA GLY A 87 7.60 -15.29 0.92
C GLY A 87 6.48 -15.49 1.95
N ALA A 88 6.82 -15.77 3.20
CA ALA A 88 5.83 -16.01 4.25
C ALA A 88 5.26 -14.73 4.86
N TYR A 89 5.93 -13.60 4.67
CA TYR A 89 5.53 -12.33 5.26
C TYR A 89 4.59 -11.56 4.35
N LYS A 90 3.53 -11.01 4.93
CA LYS A 90 2.65 -10.02 4.29
C LYS A 90 2.47 -8.85 5.23
N SER A 91 2.55 -7.63 4.68
CA SER A 91 2.36 -6.43 5.48
C SER A 91 0.95 -6.40 6.10
N PRO A 92 0.82 -6.22 7.42
CA PRO A 92 -0.49 -6.05 8.05
C PRO A 92 -1.01 -4.61 7.98
N HIS A 93 -0.25 -3.67 7.42
CA HIS A 93 -0.56 -2.25 7.46
C HIS A 93 -0.81 -1.60 6.11
N LEU A 94 -0.27 -2.15 5.02
CA LEU A 94 -0.44 -1.62 3.68
C LEU A 94 -0.91 -2.72 2.74
N LYS A 95 -2.03 -2.47 2.04
CA LYS A 95 -2.58 -3.40 1.06
C LYS A 95 -2.98 -2.64 -0.19
N LEU A 96 -3.05 -3.36 -1.31
CA LEU A 96 -3.32 -2.79 -2.62
C LEU A 96 -4.61 -3.40 -3.17
N ILE A 97 -5.33 -2.64 -4.01
CA ILE A 97 -6.49 -3.19 -4.70
C ILE A 97 -6.43 -2.88 -6.20
N ARG A 98 -6.86 -3.85 -6.97
CA ARG A 98 -7.12 -3.78 -8.42
C ARG A 98 -6.04 -3.10 -9.25
N PRO A 99 -4.75 -3.48 -9.13
CA PRO A 99 -3.74 -2.92 -10.01
C PRO A 99 -4.06 -3.27 -11.47
N SER A 100 -3.81 -2.31 -12.38
CA SER A 100 -3.88 -2.57 -13.80
C SER A 100 -2.87 -3.65 -14.20
N LYS A 101 -2.98 -4.21 -15.41
CA LYS A 101 -2.02 -5.19 -15.92
C LYS A 101 -0.58 -4.68 -15.83
N ASN A 102 -0.35 -3.43 -16.26
CA ASN A 102 1.00 -2.84 -16.23
C ASN A 102 1.48 -2.59 -14.81
N ALA A 103 0.59 -2.11 -13.94
CA ALA A 103 0.93 -1.90 -12.53
C ALA A 103 1.25 -3.23 -11.85
N LEU A 104 0.45 -4.27 -12.09
CA LEU A 104 0.70 -5.60 -11.52
C LEU A 104 2.03 -6.17 -11.99
N LYS A 105 2.36 -6.00 -13.29
CA LYS A 105 3.64 -6.44 -13.83
C LYS A 105 4.82 -5.75 -13.14
N ALA A 106 4.73 -4.44 -12.90
CA ALA A 106 5.77 -3.70 -12.18
C ALA A 106 5.93 -4.22 -10.76
N LEU A 107 4.81 -4.46 -10.06
CA LEU A 107 4.82 -4.99 -8.69
C LEU A 107 5.43 -6.40 -8.64
N SER A 108 5.07 -7.26 -9.59
CA SER A 108 5.58 -8.63 -9.65
C SER A 108 7.08 -8.66 -9.99
N THR A 109 7.51 -7.84 -10.95
CA THR A 109 8.92 -7.79 -11.38
C THR A 109 9.83 -7.36 -10.24
N THR A 110 9.36 -6.47 -9.36
CA THR A 110 10.13 -5.98 -8.21
C THR A 110 9.94 -6.83 -6.95
N GLY A 111 9.04 -7.80 -6.98
CA GLY A 111 8.74 -8.64 -5.82
C GLY A 111 7.82 -8.01 -4.79
N TYR A 112 7.25 -6.85 -5.05
CA TYR A 112 6.37 -6.17 -4.09
C TYR A 112 5.09 -6.95 -3.84
N ASP A 113 4.59 -7.71 -4.81
CA ASP A 113 3.42 -8.56 -4.65
C ASP A 113 3.67 -9.75 -3.70
N MET A 114 4.92 -10.00 -3.34
CA MET A 114 5.26 -11.06 -2.39
C MET A 114 4.98 -10.66 -0.94
N PHE A 115 5.05 -9.36 -0.62
CA PHE A 115 4.82 -8.89 0.75
C PHE A 115 3.70 -7.86 0.90
N LEU A 116 3.07 -7.45 -0.18
CA LEU A 116 1.88 -6.60 -0.15
C LEU A 116 0.70 -7.40 -0.70
N GLU A 117 -0.33 -7.57 0.12
CA GLU A 117 -1.55 -8.25 -0.33
C GLU A 117 -2.27 -7.41 -1.38
N ILE A 118 -2.78 -8.09 -2.40
CA ILE A 118 -3.56 -7.47 -3.46
C ILE A 118 -4.98 -8.04 -3.39
N HIS A 119 -5.95 -7.17 -3.24
CA HIS A 119 -7.35 -7.53 -3.15
C HIS A 119 -8.13 -7.02 -4.37
N ASP A 120 -9.27 -7.63 -4.65
CA ASP A 120 -10.11 -7.26 -5.79
C ASP A 120 -11.11 -6.16 -5.45
N THR A 121 -11.42 -5.96 -4.19
CA THR A 121 -12.40 -4.97 -3.75
C THR A 121 -11.93 -4.24 -2.51
N ILE A 122 -12.48 -3.02 -2.30
CA ILE A 122 -12.24 -2.26 -1.08
C ILE A 122 -12.74 -3.05 0.13
N ALA A 123 -13.93 -3.65 0.03
CA ALA A 123 -14.51 -4.42 1.14
C ALA A 123 -13.61 -5.57 1.57
N SER A 124 -13.09 -6.34 0.63
CA SER A 124 -12.16 -7.45 0.92
C SER A 124 -10.91 -6.94 1.62
N ALA A 125 -10.31 -5.87 1.12
CA ALA A 125 -9.11 -5.30 1.71
C ALA A 125 -9.39 -4.79 3.13
N VAL A 126 -10.46 -4.04 3.34
CA VAL A 126 -10.82 -3.49 4.64
C VAL A 126 -11.05 -4.60 5.67
N GLN A 127 -11.76 -5.66 5.30
CA GLN A 127 -12.05 -6.78 6.20
C GLN A 127 -10.80 -7.59 6.55
N SER A 128 -9.76 -7.53 5.75
CA SER A 128 -8.54 -8.30 5.97
C SER A 128 -7.60 -7.71 7.03
N PHE A 129 -7.80 -6.45 7.42
CA PHE A 129 -7.02 -5.83 8.49
C PHE A 129 -7.56 -6.22 9.86
N SER A 130 -6.66 -6.41 10.79
CA SER A 130 -7.01 -6.75 12.18
C SER A 130 -6.09 -6.07 13.20
#